data_cd3c618bc51495c80c1e2f8595cefc55
#
_entry.id   cd3c618bc51495c80c1e2f8595cefc55
#
_cell.length_a   1.000
_cell.length_b   1.000
_cell.length_c   1.000
_cell.angle_alpha   90.00
_cell.angle_beta   90.00
_cell.angle_gamma   90.00
#
_symmetry.space_group_name_H-M   'P 1'
#
loop_
_entity.id
_entity.type
_entity.pdbx_description
1 polymer ?
#
loop_
_entity_poly.entity_id
_entity_poly.type
_entity_poly.pdbx_seq_one_letter_code
_entity_poly.pdbx_strand_id
1 'polypeptide(L)'
;ERANFVGAGSLGIQPNNWSNLSSASRKNFKAQLVELSGLQSGELSEKVLYKPAVDGSSVTDLVLNWDGKRLMFTALDTTRRWQVHELDINNGEAKQVTNIPEPDLEFFDGTYLPDGRMLAISNIGYQGVPCVNGSDAVGNMVLYDPSNGYLRRLTFDQDANWHPVVMANGKVMYVRWEYTDLTHYFSRIVMHMNPDGTEQKSLYGSGSMFPNSIFDVQPLPKHTNR
;
A
#
# COMPACT_ATOMS: atom_id res chain seq x y z
N GLU A 1 -11.10 14.19 2.39
CA GLU A 1 -11.54 14.51 3.76
C GLU A 1 -12.29 13.32 4.34
N ARG A 2 -11.93 12.87 5.55
CA ARG A 2 -12.57 11.75 6.24
C ARG A 2 -13.79 12.25 7.00
N ALA A 3 -14.97 11.69 6.70
CA ALA A 3 -16.20 12.09 7.36
C ALA A 3 -16.35 11.49 8.77
N ASN A 4 -15.99 10.22 8.96
CA ASN A 4 -16.10 9.51 10.25
C ASN A 4 -15.08 8.36 10.30
N PHE A 5 -13.87 8.66 10.63
CA PHE A 5 -12.90 7.63 10.95
C PHE A 5 -12.57 7.74 12.44
N VAL A 6 -13.18 6.91 13.22
CA VAL A 6 -12.96 6.88 14.66
C VAL A 6 -12.57 5.48 15.06
N GLY A 7 -11.38 5.35 15.56
CA GLY A 7 -10.94 4.18 16.25
C GLY A 7 -9.86 4.60 17.23
N ALA A 8 -9.99 4.23 18.47
CA ALA A 8 -8.91 4.41 19.43
C ALA A 8 -7.68 3.67 18.89
N GLY A 9 -6.57 4.38 18.70
CA GLY A 9 -5.35 3.84 18.12
C GLY A 9 -5.31 3.80 16.59
N SER A 10 -6.23 4.48 15.90
CA SER A 10 -6.20 4.59 14.44
C SER A 10 -4.99 5.37 13.95
N LEU A 11 -4.30 4.83 12.97
CA LEU A 11 -3.20 5.46 12.26
C LEU A 11 -3.61 5.67 10.80
N GLY A 12 -3.87 6.91 10.43
CA GLY A 12 -4.32 7.20 9.09
C GLY A 12 -5.62 6.49 8.73
N ILE A 13 -5.64 5.71 7.66
CA ILE A 13 -6.79 4.90 7.21
C ILE A 13 -6.89 3.59 8.00
N GLN A 14 -5.79 3.09 8.52
CA GLN A 14 -5.77 1.84 9.26
C GLN A 14 -6.50 1.97 10.58
N PRO A 15 -7.39 1.03 10.93
CA PRO A 15 -8.13 1.06 12.18
C PRO A 15 -7.25 0.91 13.42
N ASN A 16 -6.10 0.30 13.28
CA ASN A 16 -5.09 0.11 14.33
C ASN A 16 -3.71 -0.14 13.71
N ASN A 17 -2.69 -0.31 14.50
CA ASN A 17 -1.33 -0.50 14.03
C ASN A 17 -0.97 -1.95 13.63
N TRP A 18 -1.88 -2.89 13.69
CA TRP A 18 -1.70 -4.27 13.20
C TRP A 18 -2.62 -4.62 12.04
N SER A 19 -3.59 -3.78 11.75
CA SER A 19 -4.49 -3.97 10.61
C SER A 19 -3.89 -3.39 9.33
N ASN A 20 -4.47 -3.79 8.23
CA ASN A 20 -4.20 -3.25 6.91
C ASN A 20 -5.50 -2.73 6.28
N LEU A 21 -5.45 -2.34 5.01
CA LEU A 21 -6.58 -1.72 4.34
C LEU A 21 -7.79 -2.65 4.22
N SER A 22 -7.59 -3.99 4.23
CA SER A 22 -8.71 -4.96 4.17
C SER A 22 -9.71 -4.79 5.31
N SER A 23 -9.25 -4.30 6.46
CA SER A 23 -10.07 -4.04 7.66
C SER A 23 -10.57 -2.59 7.74
N ALA A 24 -10.17 -1.72 6.83
CA ALA A 24 -10.55 -0.32 6.85
C ALA A 24 -12.02 -0.11 6.44
N SER A 25 -12.60 0.99 6.95
CA SER A 25 -13.95 1.38 6.54
C SER A 25 -14.03 1.63 5.04
N ARG A 26 -15.10 1.13 4.42
CA ARG A 26 -15.35 1.25 2.97
C ARG A 26 -16.42 2.29 2.64
N LYS A 27 -16.73 3.15 3.56
CA LYS A 27 -17.78 4.17 3.42
C LYS A 27 -17.49 5.40 4.27
N ASN A 28 -18.25 6.45 4.02
CA ASN A 28 -18.19 7.71 4.76
C ASN A 28 -16.94 8.54 4.49
N PHE A 29 -16.28 8.35 3.34
CA PHE A 29 -15.20 9.21 2.89
C PHE A 29 -15.70 10.19 1.83
N LYS A 30 -15.04 11.34 1.72
CA LYS A 30 -15.19 12.33 0.65
C LYS A 30 -13.83 12.55 -0.01
N ALA A 31 -13.19 11.44 -0.39
CA ALA A 31 -11.86 11.47 -0.95
C ALA A 31 -11.90 11.81 -2.45
N GLN A 32 -10.90 12.52 -2.91
CA GLN A 32 -10.60 12.76 -4.32
C GLN A 32 -9.10 12.98 -4.49
N LEU A 33 -8.59 12.75 -5.69
CA LEU A 33 -7.24 13.17 -6.06
C LEU A 33 -7.29 14.56 -6.64
N VAL A 34 -6.42 15.42 -6.15
CA VAL A 34 -6.35 16.82 -6.54
C VAL A 34 -4.90 17.16 -6.90
N GLU A 35 -4.70 17.79 -8.03
CA GLU A 35 -3.48 18.47 -8.38
C GLU A 35 -3.50 19.87 -7.75
N LEU A 36 -2.50 20.18 -6.96
CA LEU A 36 -2.31 21.50 -6.38
C LEU A 36 -1.15 22.20 -7.08
N SER A 37 -1.42 23.32 -7.71
CA SER A 37 -0.43 24.14 -8.39
C SER A 37 -0.29 25.53 -7.76
N GLY A 38 0.77 26.27 -8.14
CA GLY A 38 1.01 27.62 -7.64
C GLY A 38 1.72 27.68 -6.28
N LEU A 39 2.28 26.57 -5.78
CA LEU A 39 2.98 26.52 -4.48
C LEU A 39 4.14 27.53 -4.38
N GLN A 40 4.86 27.77 -5.48
CA GLN A 40 5.99 28.71 -5.48
C GLN A 40 5.56 30.17 -5.61
N SER A 41 4.47 30.44 -6.31
CA SER A 41 3.94 31.82 -6.48
C SER A 41 3.08 32.26 -5.30
N GLY A 42 2.59 31.33 -4.49
CA GLY A 42 1.62 31.60 -3.43
C GLY A 42 0.17 31.70 -3.93
N GLU A 43 -0.06 31.65 -5.23
CA GLU A 43 -1.40 31.63 -5.84
C GLU A 43 -1.84 30.18 -6.07
N LEU A 44 -2.41 29.59 -5.05
CA LEU A 44 -2.81 28.18 -5.10
C LEU A 44 -4.03 27.97 -5.98
N SER A 45 -3.98 26.97 -6.83
CA SER A 45 -5.13 26.47 -7.58
C SER A 45 -5.25 24.96 -7.48
N GLU A 46 -6.49 24.48 -7.47
CA GLU A 46 -6.83 23.07 -7.35
C GLU A 46 -7.50 22.57 -8.62
N LYS A 47 -7.06 21.41 -9.11
CA LYS A 47 -7.70 20.68 -10.21
C LYS A 47 -8.00 19.26 -9.73
N VAL A 48 -9.25 18.87 -9.76
CA VAL A 48 -9.64 17.50 -9.44
C VAL A 48 -9.23 16.58 -10.58
N LEU A 49 -8.37 15.61 -10.29
CA LEU A 49 -7.90 14.60 -11.23
C LEU A 49 -8.76 13.34 -11.22
N TYR A 50 -9.25 12.95 -10.04
CA TYR A 50 -10.05 11.73 -9.91
C TYR A 50 -11.02 11.83 -8.74
N LYS A 51 -12.23 11.28 -8.95
CA LYS A 51 -13.22 11.01 -7.91
C LYS A 51 -13.57 9.54 -7.92
N PRO A 52 -13.61 8.85 -6.77
CA PRO A 52 -14.06 7.48 -6.72
C PRO A 52 -15.45 7.30 -7.33
N ALA A 53 -15.61 6.25 -8.15
CA ALA A 53 -16.92 5.88 -8.71
C ALA A 53 -17.86 5.34 -7.63
N VAL A 54 -17.30 4.74 -6.58
CA VAL A 54 -18.06 4.21 -5.44
C VAL A 54 -18.20 5.29 -4.39
N ASP A 55 -19.45 5.70 -4.13
CA ASP A 55 -19.72 6.72 -3.13
C ASP A 55 -19.23 6.32 -1.74
N GLY A 56 -18.64 7.30 -1.07
CA GLY A 56 -18.03 7.10 0.25
C GLY A 56 -16.73 6.31 0.26
N SER A 57 -16.14 6.00 -0.90
CA SER A 57 -14.82 5.38 -1.00
C SER A 57 -13.72 6.33 -0.58
N SER A 58 -12.67 5.77 0.02
CA SER A 58 -11.38 6.46 0.17
C SER A 58 -10.54 6.29 -1.09
N VAL A 59 -9.52 7.15 -1.22
CA VAL A 59 -8.40 7.01 -2.15
C VAL A 59 -7.12 7.11 -1.32
N THR A 60 -6.23 6.16 -1.47
CA THR A 60 -5.02 6.03 -0.64
C THR A 60 -3.84 5.43 -1.41
N ASP A 61 -2.70 5.30 -0.76
CA ASP A 61 -1.49 4.65 -1.25
C ASP A 61 -1.01 5.22 -2.59
N LEU A 62 -0.80 6.53 -2.61
CA LEU A 62 -0.43 7.27 -3.82
C LEU A 62 1.04 7.07 -4.18
N VAL A 63 1.30 6.56 -5.38
CA VAL A 63 2.65 6.39 -5.90
C VAL A 63 2.77 6.96 -7.31
N LEU A 64 3.63 7.96 -7.46
CA LEU A 64 3.93 8.54 -8.77
C LEU A 64 4.90 7.62 -9.53
N ASN A 65 4.60 7.34 -10.80
CA ASN A 65 5.51 6.63 -11.68
C ASN A 65 6.74 7.50 -12.01
N TRP A 66 7.88 6.86 -12.28
CA TRP A 66 9.12 7.57 -12.62
C TRP A 66 9.03 8.45 -13.86
N ASP A 67 8.06 8.20 -14.74
CA ASP A 67 7.80 9.05 -15.91
C ASP A 67 7.10 10.37 -15.55
N GLY A 68 6.61 10.52 -14.30
CA GLY A 68 5.88 11.69 -13.82
C GLY A 68 4.51 11.89 -14.47
N LYS A 69 3.99 10.90 -15.20
CA LYS A 69 2.73 11.01 -15.97
C LYS A 69 1.63 10.11 -15.44
N ARG A 70 1.97 9.09 -14.69
CA ARG A 70 1.03 8.10 -14.17
C ARG A 70 1.10 8.06 -12.66
N LEU A 71 -0.06 7.93 -12.04
CA LEU A 71 -0.23 7.86 -10.60
C LEU A 71 -0.96 6.57 -10.26
N MET A 72 -0.32 5.72 -9.46
CA MET A 72 -0.94 4.54 -8.89
C MET A 72 -1.60 4.89 -7.56
N PHE A 73 -2.75 4.30 -7.28
CA PHE A 73 -3.47 4.51 -6.02
C PHE A 73 -4.40 3.34 -5.73
N THR A 74 -4.85 3.26 -4.49
CA THR A 74 -5.85 2.29 -4.04
C THR A 74 -7.20 2.94 -3.89
N ALA A 75 -8.25 2.31 -4.44
CA ALA A 75 -9.64 2.70 -4.27
C ALA A 75 -10.57 1.47 -4.34
N LEU A 76 -11.83 1.63 -3.93
CA LEU A 76 -12.81 0.56 -4.03
C LEU A 76 -13.28 0.37 -5.48
N ASP A 77 -13.40 -0.89 -5.91
CA ASP A 77 -14.12 -1.27 -7.13
C ASP A 77 -15.64 -1.22 -6.93
N THR A 78 -16.39 -1.49 -7.98
CA THR A 78 -17.87 -1.47 -7.95
C THR A 78 -18.49 -2.51 -7.01
N THR A 79 -17.73 -3.52 -6.61
CA THR A 79 -18.13 -4.52 -5.61
C THR A 79 -17.65 -4.19 -4.21
N ARG A 80 -17.07 -3.01 -4.04
CA ARG A 80 -16.53 -2.47 -2.78
C ARG A 80 -15.33 -3.23 -2.24
N ARG A 81 -14.51 -3.83 -3.12
CA ARG A 81 -13.20 -4.40 -2.78
C ARG A 81 -12.12 -3.36 -3.04
N TRP A 82 -11.08 -3.39 -2.23
CA TRP A 82 -9.89 -2.60 -2.47
C TRP A 82 -9.14 -3.13 -3.70
N GLN A 83 -8.87 -2.24 -4.65
CA GLN A 83 -8.14 -2.55 -5.87
C GLN A 83 -7.14 -1.45 -6.17
N VAL A 84 -6.06 -1.83 -6.86
CA VAL A 84 -5.07 -0.86 -7.36
C VAL A 84 -5.56 -0.29 -8.68
N HIS A 85 -5.48 1.02 -8.78
CA HIS A 85 -5.85 1.81 -9.95
C HIS A 85 -4.66 2.60 -10.47
N GLU A 86 -4.69 2.97 -11.73
CA GLU A 86 -3.73 3.86 -12.36
C GLU A 86 -4.47 5.03 -13.02
N LEU A 87 -3.97 6.23 -12.80
CA LEU A 87 -4.45 7.47 -13.43
C LEU A 87 -3.37 8.00 -14.37
N ASP A 88 -3.72 8.31 -15.61
CA ASP A 88 -2.93 9.18 -16.47
C ASP A 88 -3.21 10.65 -16.09
N ILE A 89 -2.18 11.33 -15.58
CA ILE A 89 -2.30 12.70 -15.07
C ILE A 89 -2.62 13.69 -16.19
N ASN A 90 -2.19 13.42 -17.43
CA ASN A 90 -2.36 14.35 -18.55
C ASN A 90 -3.81 14.43 -19.03
N ASN A 91 -4.50 13.28 -19.09
CA ASN A 91 -5.87 13.20 -19.62
C ASN A 91 -6.93 12.94 -18.55
N GLY A 92 -6.51 12.59 -17.32
CA GLY A 92 -7.41 12.29 -16.20
C GLY A 92 -8.10 10.93 -16.30
N GLU A 93 -7.66 10.06 -17.20
CA GLU A 93 -8.22 8.71 -17.35
C GLU A 93 -7.70 7.80 -16.24
N ALA A 94 -8.61 7.24 -15.47
CA ALA A 94 -8.32 6.25 -14.44
C ALA A 94 -8.83 4.87 -14.82
N LYS A 95 -8.02 3.84 -14.59
CA LYS A 95 -8.41 2.44 -14.82
C LYS A 95 -8.00 1.59 -13.62
N GLN A 96 -8.79 0.56 -13.35
CA GLN A 96 -8.39 -0.49 -12.41
C GLN A 96 -7.28 -1.34 -13.05
N VAL A 97 -6.18 -1.53 -12.33
CA VAL A 97 -5.02 -2.30 -12.79
C VAL A 97 -5.13 -3.76 -12.36
N THR A 98 -5.43 -4.00 -11.08
CA THR A 98 -5.62 -5.36 -10.58
C THR A 98 -7.00 -5.87 -10.99
N ASN A 99 -7.01 -6.90 -11.81
CA ASN A 99 -8.24 -7.47 -12.35
C ASN A 99 -8.18 -9.00 -12.30
N ILE A 100 -8.33 -9.54 -11.10
CA ILE A 100 -8.37 -10.98 -10.86
C ILE A 100 -9.83 -11.37 -10.58
N PRO A 101 -10.36 -12.42 -11.25
CA PRO A 101 -11.79 -12.78 -11.15
C PRO A 101 -12.18 -13.45 -9.83
N GLU A 102 -11.28 -13.50 -8.85
CA GLU A 102 -11.54 -14.05 -7.53
C GLU A 102 -12.30 -13.03 -6.66
N PRO A 103 -13.52 -13.31 -6.20
CA PRO A 103 -14.40 -12.33 -5.57
C PRO A 103 -13.92 -11.84 -4.21
N ASP A 104 -13.07 -12.60 -3.53
CA ASP A 104 -12.61 -12.31 -2.18
C ASP A 104 -11.19 -11.71 -2.14
N LEU A 105 -10.56 -11.54 -3.31
CA LEU A 105 -9.23 -10.94 -3.39
C LEU A 105 -9.27 -9.42 -3.41
N GLU A 106 -8.44 -8.85 -2.58
CA GLU A 106 -8.19 -7.43 -2.48
C GLU A 106 -6.72 -7.11 -2.75
N PHE A 107 -6.49 -5.94 -3.33
CA PHE A 107 -5.16 -5.43 -3.62
C PHE A 107 -5.07 -3.96 -3.23
N PHE A 108 -4.03 -3.61 -2.51
CA PHE A 108 -3.80 -2.25 -2.04
C PHE A 108 -2.30 -1.99 -1.90
N ASP A 109 -1.94 -0.76 -1.59
CA ASP A 109 -0.55 -0.37 -1.33
C ASP A 109 0.39 -0.77 -2.47
N GLY A 110 0.01 -0.38 -3.70
CA GLY A 110 0.72 -0.73 -4.92
C GLY A 110 1.96 0.10 -5.18
N THR A 111 2.99 -0.47 -5.80
CA THR A 111 4.16 0.25 -6.31
C THR A 111 4.61 -0.29 -7.67
N TYR A 112 5.15 0.59 -8.50
CA TYR A 112 5.68 0.22 -9.80
C TYR A 112 7.02 -0.52 -9.68
N LEU A 113 7.25 -1.47 -10.59
CA LEU A 113 8.57 -2.01 -10.88
C LEU A 113 9.11 -1.45 -12.19
N PRO A 114 10.45 -1.34 -12.34
CA PRO A 114 11.05 -0.77 -13.55
C PRO A 114 10.73 -1.50 -14.85
N ASP A 115 10.37 -2.77 -14.76
CA ASP A 115 10.05 -3.64 -15.90
C ASP A 115 8.58 -3.61 -16.34
N GLY A 116 7.76 -2.73 -15.72
CA GLY A 116 6.34 -2.58 -16.02
C GLY A 116 5.41 -3.46 -15.21
N ARG A 117 5.95 -4.38 -14.40
CA ARG A 117 5.19 -5.10 -13.38
C ARG A 117 4.95 -4.22 -12.16
N MET A 118 4.20 -4.71 -11.21
CA MET A 118 3.95 -4.04 -9.95
C MET A 118 4.03 -4.99 -8.77
N LEU A 119 4.29 -4.42 -7.61
CA LEU A 119 4.04 -5.06 -6.33
C LEU A 119 2.79 -4.46 -5.69
N ALA A 120 2.09 -5.25 -4.92
CA ALA A 120 0.97 -4.79 -4.10
C ALA A 120 0.87 -5.65 -2.85
N ILE A 121 0.09 -5.21 -1.89
CA ILE A 121 -0.32 -6.01 -0.75
C ILE A 121 -1.69 -6.63 -1.06
N SER A 122 -1.88 -7.88 -0.66
CA SER A 122 -3.11 -8.63 -0.91
C SER A 122 -3.44 -9.57 0.26
N ASN A 123 -4.70 -9.84 0.46
CA ASN A 123 -5.20 -10.87 1.36
C ASN A 123 -5.14 -12.29 0.76
N ILE A 124 -4.36 -12.51 -0.29
CA ILE A 124 -4.25 -13.77 -1.06
C ILE A 124 -3.94 -15.02 -0.22
N GLY A 125 -3.40 -14.84 0.97
CA GLY A 125 -3.17 -15.95 1.90
C GLY A 125 -4.46 -16.50 2.52
N TYR A 126 -5.57 -15.78 2.44
CA TYR A 126 -6.84 -16.09 3.13
C TYR A 126 -6.64 -16.40 4.62
N GLN A 127 -5.69 -15.70 5.22
CA GLN A 127 -5.26 -15.92 6.59
C GLN A 127 -5.70 -14.74 7.45
N GLY A 128 -6.30 -15.05 8.58
CA GLY A 128 -6.62 -14.04 9.59
C GLY A 128 -5.45 -13.77 10.54
N VAL A 129 -5.33 -12.56 11.01
CA VAL A 129 -4.34 -12.17 12.02
C VAL A 129 -4.67 -12.87 13.34
N PRO A 130 -3.80 -13.76 13.88
CA PRO A 130 -4.10 -14.55 15.07
C PRO A 130 -4.35 -13.69 16.31
N CYS A 131 -3.61 -12.61 16.46
CA CYS A 131 -3.66 -11.70 17.60
C CYS A 131 -5.03 -11.04 17.81
N VAL A 132 -5.85 -10.93 16.75
CA VAL A 132 -7.21 -10.37 16.79
C VAL A 132 -8.27 -11.41 16.43
N ASN A 133 -8.01 -12.67 16.74
CA ASN A 133 -8.91 -13.80 16.49
C ASN A 133 -9.36 -13.95 15.03
N GLY A 134 -8.48 -13.55 14.08
CA GLY A 134 -8.76 -13.64 12.66
C GLY A 134 -9.71 -12.58 12.11
N SER A 135 -10.04 -11.54 12.90
CA SER A 135 -10.94 -10.47 12.44
C SER A 135 -10.36 -9.60 11.33
N ASP A 136 -9.03 -9.50 11.26
CA ASP A 136 -8.30 -8.77 10.24
C ASP A 136 -7.57 -9.76 9.32
N ALA A 137 -7.58 -9.52 8.02
CA ALA A 137 -6.84 -10.34 7.06
C ALA A 137 -5.35 -10.00 7.07
N VAL A 138 -4.50 -11.02 6.95
CA VAL A 138 -3.07 -10.83 6.77
C VAL A 138 -2.78 -10.29 5.37
N GLY A 139 -2.07 -9.15 5.30
CA GLY A 139 -1.60 -8.57 4.05
C GLY A 139 -0.26 -9.17 3.63
N ASN A 140 -0.23 -9.89 2.51
CA ASN A 140 1.00 -10.42 1.94
C ASN A 140 1.36 -9.69 0.65
N MET A 141 2.65 -9.55 0.40
CA MET A 141 3.12 -8.93 -0.83
C MET A 141 2.97 -9.88 -2.00
N VAL A 142 2.51 -9.33 -3.12
CA VAL A 142 2.35 -10.04 -4.38
C VAL A 142 3.07 -9.29 -5.51
N LEU A 143 3.54 -10.05 -6.49
CA LEU A 143 3.95 -9.56 -7.80
C LEU A 143 2.78 -9.74 -8.77
N TYR A 144 2.43 -8.67 -9.46
CA TYR A 144 1.39 -8.67 -10.47
C TYR A 144 1.89 -8.09 -11.79
N ASP A 145 1.59 -8.78 -12.88
CA ASP A 145 1.88 -8.31 -14.23
C ASP A 145 0.57 -7.88 -14.92
N PRO A 146 0.34 -6.57 -15.08
CA PRO A 146 -0.91 -6.09 -15.68
C PRO A 146 -1.04 -6.41 -17.16
N SER A 147 0.04 -6.81 -17.85
CA SER A 147 0.01 -7.13 -19.27
C SER A 147 -0.66 -8.48 -19.57
N ASN A 148 -0.62 -9.42 -18.63
CA ASN A 148 -1.10 -10.79 -18.84
C ASN A 148 -1.88 -11.35 -17.65
N GLY A 149 -2.02 -10.59 -16.54
CA GLY A 149 -2.72 -10.99 -15.33
C GLY A 149 -1.95 -11.99 -14.45
N TYR A 150 -0.66 -12.18 -14.69
CA TYR A 150 0.15 -13.06 -13.86
C TYR A 150 0.22 -12.53 -12.42
N LEU A 151 -0.11 -13.40 -11.47
CA LEU A 151 -0.10 -13.09 -10.04
C LEU A 151 0.75 -14.12 -9.30
N ARG A 152 1.67 -13.65 -8.45
CA ARG A 152 2.51 -14.51 -7.61
C ARG A 152 2.66 -13.91 -6.21
N ARG A 153 2.36 -14.69 -5.18
CA ARG A 153 2.65 -14.34 -3.79
C ARG A 153 4.16 -14.36 -3.53
N LEU A 154 4.69 -13.34 -2.87
CA LEU A 154 6.11 -13.18 -2.57
C LEU A 154 6.44 -13.35 -1.10
N THR A 155 5.55 -12.93 -0.19
CA THR A 155 5.74 -13.09 1.25
C THR A 155 4.74 -14.08 1.83
N PHE A 156 5.20 -14.85 2.82
CA PHE A 156 4.44 -15.95 3.42
C PHE A 156 4.39 -15.84 4.95
N ASP A 157 4.59 -14.63 5.44
CA ASP A 157 4.62 -14.35 6.87
C ASP A 157 3.25 -14.58 7.50
N GLN A 158 3.27 -14.90 8.78
CA GLN A 158 2.07 -15.03 9.60
C GLN A 158 1.38 -13.67 9.79
N ASP A 159 2.18 -12.61 9.83
CA ASP A 159 1.75 -11.24 10.07
C ASP A 159 1.85 -10.38 8.80
N ALA A 160 1.26 -9.21 8.82
CA ALA A 160 1.10 -8.40 7.62
C ALA A 160 2.39 -7.68 7.18
N ASN A 161 2.47 -7.42 5.88
CA ASN A 161 3.47 -6.57 5.24
C ASN A 161 2.79 -5.31 4.69
N TRP A 162 3.54 -4.19 4.60
CA TRP A 162 3.05 -2.90 4.13
C TRP A 162 4.11 -2.11 3.37
N HIS A 163 3.67 -1.13 2.62
CA HIS A 163 4.47 -0.06 2.01
C HIS A 163 5.68 -0.54 1.21
N PRO A 164 5.47 -1.36 0.16
CA PRO A 164 6.56 -1.70 -0.74
C PRO A 164 7.02 -0.46 -1.51
N VAL A 165 8.33 -0.23 -1.53
CA VAL A 165 8.93 0.87 -2.29
C VAL A 165 10.24 0.42 -2.92
N VAL A 166 10.48 0.81 -4.17
CA VAL A 166 11.70 0.44 -4.90
C VAL A 166 12.84 1.39 -4.54
N MET A 167 13.95 0.82 -4.10
CA MET A 167 15.18 1.53 -3.76
C MET A 167 16.04 1.80 -5.00
N ALA A 168 16.96 2.75 -4.91
CA ALA A 168 17.90 3.09 -5.99
C ALA A 168 18.82 1.92 -6.41
N ASN A 169 19.02 0.92 -5.56
CA ASN A 169 19.78 -0.29 -5.85
C ASN A 169 18.94 -1.41 -6.51
N GLY A 170 17.67 -1.13 -6.83
CA GLY A 170 16.74 -2.09 -7.44
C GLY A 170 16.09 -3.07 -6.47
N LYS A 171 16.43 -3.04 -5.18
CA LYS A 171 15.74 -3.83 -4.16
C LYS A 171 14.42 -3.16 -3.76
N VAL A 172 13.54 -3.94 -3.18
CA VAL A 172 12.27 -3.48 -2.60
C VAL A 172 12.43 -3.38 -1.09
N MET A 173 12.16 -2.20 -0.55
CA MET A 173 12.05 -1.96 0.89
C MET A 173 10.58 -2.03 1.28
N TYR A 174 10.27 -2.59 2.45
CA TYR A 174 8.91 -2.70 2.94
C TYR A 174 8.88 -2.80 4.46
N VAL A 175 7.73 -2.61 5.05
CA VAL A 175 7.51 -2.78 6.49
C VAL A 175 6.87 -4.14 6.73
N ARG A 176 7.36 -4.86 7.73
CA ARG A 176 6.82 -6.13 8.18
C ARG A 176 6.50 -6.06 9.67
N TRP A 177 5.32 -6.52 10.05
CA TRP A 177 5.02 -6.80 11.44
C TRP A 177 5.72 -8.10 11.84
N GLU A 178 6.57 -8.02 12.85
CA GLU A 178 7.31 -9.17 13.37
C GLU A 178 6.84 -9.46 14.78
N TYR A 179 5.94 -10.42 14.90
CA TYR A 179 5.31 -10.80 16.15
C TYR A 179 5.54 -12.27 16.51
N THR A 180 6.00 -13.08 15.59
CA THR A 180 6.10 -14.55 15.71
C THR A 180 7.06 -14.97 16.82
N ASP A 181 8.25 -14.35 16.88
CA ASP A 181 9.31 -14.68 17.82
C ASP A 181 9.63 -13.55 18.80
N LEU A 182 8.98 -12.41 18.64
CA LEU A 182 9.16 -11.25 19.51
C LEU A 182 7.91 -11.06 20.35
N THR A 183 8.07 -10.93 21.65
CA THR A 183 6.97 -10.56 22.55
C THR A 183 6.50 -9.11 22.35
N HIS A 184 6.78 -8.53 21.18
CA HIS A 184 6.60 -7.14 20.88
C HIS A 184 5.38 -6.94 19.99
N TYR A 185 4.26 -6.69 20.59
CA TYR A 185 2.95 -6.46 19.98
C TYR A 185 2.95 -5.39 18.87
N PHE A 186 3.81 -4.38 18.98
CA PHE A 186 3.91 -3.28 18.01
C PHE A 186 5.12 -3.37 17.09
N SER A 187 5.84 -4.48 17.09
CA SER A 187 7.09 -4.60 16.36
C SER A 187 6.88 -4.55 14.85
N ARG A 188 7.14 -3.40 14.26
CA ARG A 188 7.20 -3.20 12.82
C ARG A 188 8.60 -2.83 12.42
N ILE A 189 9.23 -3.67 11.64
CA ILE A 189 10.61 -3.52 11.18
C ILE A 189 10.67 -3.25 9.69
N VAL A 190 11.74 -2.61 9.27
CA VAL A 190 12.01 -2.38 7.85
C VAL A 190 12.75 -3.58 7.30
N MET A 191 12.19 -4.16 6.25
CA MET A 191 12.75 -5.27 5.49
C MET A 191 13.17 -4.81 4.10
N HIS A 192 14.00 -5.59 3.43
CA HIS A 192 14.25 -5.49 2.01
C HIS A 192 14.34 -6.86 1.35
N MET A 193 14.09 -6.91 0.05
CA MET A 193 14.18 -8.11 -0.76
C MET A 193 14.50 -7.77 -2.22
N ASN A 194 14.78 -8.77 -3.04
CA ASN A 194 14.76 -8.62 -4.48
C ASN A 194 13.30 -8.50 -4.99
N PRO A 195 13.07 -7.88 -6.16
CA PRO A 195 11.71 -7.74 -6.71
C PRO A 195 10.97 -9.04 -6.97
N ASP A 196 11.67 -10.16 -7.01
CA ASP A 196 11.11 -11.51 -7.16
C ASP A 196 10.76 -12.19 -5.82
N GLY A 197 10.95 -11.49 -4.69
CA GLY A 197 10.68 -12.00 -3.35
C GLY A 197 11.82 -12.78 -2.71
N THR A 198 12.96 -12.93 -3.39
CA THR A 198 14.14 -13.59 -2.83
C THR A 198 14.96 -12.65 -1.93
N GLU A 199 15.87 -13.21 -1.14
CA GLU A 199 16.78 -12.47 -0.23
C GLU A 199 16.06 -11.52 0.75
N GLN A 200 14.96 -11.96 1.33
CA GLN A 200 14.27 -11.21 2.38
C GLN A 200 15.17 -11.09 3.61
N LYS A 201 15.49 -9.86 3.97
CA LYS A 201 16.37 -9.54 5.11
C LYS A 201 15.88 -8.29 5.82
N SER A 202 16.12 -8.24 7.13
CA SER A 202 15.92 -7.01 7.89
C SER A 202 16.91 -5.94 7.41
N LEU A 203 16.39 -4.74 7.19
CA LEU A 203 17.17 -3.55 6.88
C LEU A 203 17.36 -2.69 8.14
N TYR A 204 16.32 -2.57 8.96
CA TYR A 204 16.35 -1.79 10.19
C TYR A 204 15.32 -2.27 11.21
N GLY A 205 15.66 -2.21 12.48
CA GLY A 205 14.75 -2.45 13.60
C GLY A 205 14.78 -3.86 14.20
N SER A 206 15.45 -4.83 13.56
CA SER A 206 15.47 -6.22 14.04
C SER A 206 16.32 -6.44 15.30
N GLY A 207 17.26 -5.57 15.58
CA GLY A 207 18.14 -5.67 16.75
C GLY A 207 17.88 -4.61 17.82
N SER A 208 16.78 -3.87 17.70
CA SER A 208 16.45 -2.76 18.57
C SER A 208 14.98 -2.76 18.94
N MET A 209 14.68 -2.42 20.18
CA MET A 209 13.32 -2.20 20.66
C MET A 209 12.85 -0.75 20.48
N PHE A 210 13.67 0.11 19.85
CA PHE A 210 13.34 1.50 19.60
C PHE A 210 13.93 1.97 18.25
N PRO A 211 13.13 2.58 17.37
CA PRO A 211 11.69 2.66 17.47
C PRO A 211 11.04 1.27 17.32
N ASN A 212 9.97 1.01 18.05
CA ASN A 212 9.32 -0.29 18.06
C ASN A 212 8.23 -0.44 16.99
N SER A 213 7.90 0.63 16.31
CA SER A 213 6.94 0.63 15.21
C SER A 213 7.32 1.68 14.17
N ILE A 214 7.51 1.25 12.93
CA ILE A 214 7.95 2.08 11.80
C ILE A 214 6.87 2.02 10.73
N PHE A 215 6.57 3.16 10.11
CA PHE A 215 5.56 3.32 9.06
C PHE A 215 6.10 4.17 7.93
N ASP A 216 5.50 4.05 6.75
CA ASP A 216 5.70 4.93 5.58
C ASP A 216 7.17 5.17 5.23
N VAL A 217 7.96 4.10 5.23
CA VAL A 217 9.38 4.17 4.92
C VAL A 217 9.61 4.61 3.48
N GLN A 218 10.53 5.56 3.29
CA GLN A 218 10.90 6.05 1.96
C GLN A 218 12.41 6.06 1.79
N PRO A 219 12.92 5.62 0.63
CA PRO A 219 14.34 5.71 0.33
C PRO A 219 14.73 7.17 0.07
N LEU A 220 15.89 7.58 0.54
CA LEU A 220 16.42 8.90 0.21
C LEU A 220 16.90 8.93 -1.24
N PRO A 221 16.50 9.93 -2.04
CA PRO A 221 16.95 10.05 -3.42
C PRO A 221 18.49 10.08 -3.51
N LYS A 222 19.04 9.39 -4.50
CA LYS A 222 20.49 9.28 -4.75
C LYS A 222 21.30 8.54 -3.67
N HIS A 223 20.63 7.90 -2.71
CA HIS A 223 21.27 7.02 -1.74
C HIS A 223 20.85 5.57 -1.99
N THR A 224 21.82 4.69 -2.13
CA THR A 224 21.57 3.26 -2.43
C THR A 224 21.15 2.44 -1.21
N ASN A 225 21.52 2.91 -0.01
CA ASN A 225 21.34 2.16 1.25
C ASN A 225 20.70 3.00 2.37
N ARG A 226 20.02 4.10 2.03
CA ARG A 226 19.33 4.98 2.99
C ARG A 226 17.99 5.42 2.45
#